data_f6a61d7f3e42fa4467f5d9472f960310
#
_entry.id   f6a61d7f3e42fa4467f5d9472f960310
#
_cell.length_a   1.000
_cell.length_b   1.000
_cell.length_c   1.000
_cell.angle_alpha   90.00
_cell.angle_beta   90.00
_cell.angle_gamma   90.00
#
_symmetry.space_group_name_H-M   'P 1'
#
loop_
_entity.id
_entity.type
_entity.pdbx_description
1 polymer ?
#
loop_
_entity_poly.entity_id
_entity_poly.type
_entity_poly.pdbx_seq_one_letter_code
_entity_poly.pdbx_strand_id
1 'polypeptide(L)'
;VVVTTPQDIATLDARKGVKMFEKVKVPVLGILENMSLHVCSQCGHEEHIFGAGGGQRLADQEGVELLGSLPLDLRIREQADSGQPTVVADPESSVASHYREAARRTAALLSRQDPAGASRFPNIVVDDD
;
A
#
# COMPACT_ATOMS: atom_id res chain seq x y z
N VAL A 1 -3.80 -4.78 1.31
CA VAL A 1 -2.58 -4.03 0.96
C VAL A 1 -1.60 -4.11 2.12
N VAL A 2 -0.33 -4.41 1.83
CA VAL A 2 0.76 -4.40 2.82
C VAL A 2 1.67 -3.21 2.53
N VAL A 3 1.97 -2.41 3.56
CA VAL A 3 2.81 -1.21 3.44
C VAL A 3 4.18 -1.50 4.05
N THR A 4 5.24 -1.11 3.36
CA THR A 4 6.62 -1.25 3.83
C THR A 4 7.46 -0.03 3.45
N THR A 5 8.69 0.05 3.95
CA THR A 5 9.71 0.97 3.46
C THR A 5 10.79 0.17 2.72
N PRO A 6 11.71 0.82 1.96
CA PRO A 6 12.70 0.09 1.15
C PRO A 6 13.73 -0.72 1.94
N GLN A 7 13.88 -0.47 3.26
CA GLN A 7 14.89 -1.11 4.12
C GLN A 7 14.66 -2.63 4.23
N ASP A 8 15.74 -3.40 4.24
CA ASP A 8 15.68 -4.86 4.34
C ASP A 8 14.96 -5.34 5.60
N ILE A 9 15.18 -4.67 6.74
CA ILE A 9 14.50 -5.03 8.00
C ILE A 9 12.97 -4.84 7.89
N ALA A 10 12.51 -3.77 7.22
CA ALA A 10 11.10 -3.49 7.04
C ALA A 10 10.44 -4.45 6.05
N THR A 11 11.12 -4.75 4.94
CA THR A 11 10.63 -5.72 3.95
C THR A 11 10.58 -7.14 4.51
N LEU A 12 11.51 -7.51 5.41
CA LEU A 12 11.48 -8.79 6.11
C LEU A 12 10.23 -8.92 6.99
N ASP A 13 9.87 -7.88 7.73
CA ASP A 13 8.67 -7.89 8.58
C ASP A 13 7.38 -7.82 7.74
N ALA A 14 7.36 -7.03 6.67
CA ALA A 14 6.25 -7.01 5.72
C ALA A 14 6.02 -8.40 5.10
N ARG A 15 7.08 -9.12 4.76
CA ARG A 15 7.01 -10.49 4.25
C ARG A 15 6.35 -11.45 5.25
N LYS A 16 6.70 -11.35 6.53
CA LYS A 16 6.03 -12.14 7.59
C LYS A 16 4.54 -11.83 7.64
N GLY A 17 4.15 -10.55 7.48
CA GLY A 17 2.76 -10.13 7.38
C GLY A 17 2.04 -10.76 6.19
N VAL A 18 2.64 -10.75 5.00
CA VAL A 18 2.07 -11.42 3.81
C VAL A 18 1.83 -12.90 4.10
N LYS A 19 2.83 -13.61 4.65
CA LYS A 19 2.70 -15.04 5.00
C LYS A 19 1.64 -15.31 6.06
N MET A 20 1.44 -14.38 7.00
CA MET A 20 0.35 -14.47 7.97
C MET A 20 -1.02 -14.38 7.28
N PHE A 21 -1.21 -13.41 6.37
CA PHE A 21 -2.46 -13.26 5.63
C PHE A 21 -2.75 -14.48 4.75
N GLU A 22 -1.74 -15.06 4.10
CA GLU A 22 -1.89 -16.31 3.36
C GLU A 22 -2.42 -17.45 4.24
N LYS A 23 -1.87 -17.62 5.46
CA LYS A 23 -2.29 -18.67 6.40
C LYS A 23 -3.76 -18.54 6.82
N VAL A 24 -4.25 -17.31 6.97
CA VAL A 24 -5.65 -17.05 7.33
C VAL A 24 -6.56 -16.86 6.12
N LYS A 25 -6.05 -17.15 4.90
CA LYS A 25 -6.79 -17.08 3.62
C LYS A 25 -7.35 -15.68 3.32
N VAL A 26 -6.64 -14.63 3.73
CA VAL A 26 -6.92 -13.25 3.35
C VAL A 26 -6.03 -12.88 2.17
N PRO A 27 -6.61 -12.58 0.99
CA PRO A 27 -5.81 -12.24 -0.18
C PRO A 27 -5.08 -10.90 0.02
N VAL A 28 -3.79 -10.88 -0.35
CA VAL A 28 -3.00 -9.64 -0.39
C VAL A 28 -3.03 -9.09 -1.81
N LEU A 29 -3.61 -7.89 -2.00
CA LEU A 29 -3.72 -7.24 -3.31
C LEU A 29 -2.37 -6.78 -3.85
N GLY A 30 -1.49 -6.34 -2.96
CA GLY A 30 -0.17 -5.86 -3.36
C GLY A 30 0.57 -5.15 -2.23
N ILE A 31 1.76 -4.69 -2.59
CA ILE A 31 2.69 -3.96 -1.72
C ILE A 31 2.63 -2.47 -2.07
N LEU A 32 2.65 -1.61 -1.05
CA LEU A 32 2.85 -0.17 -1.17
C LEU A 32 4.17 0.20 -0.52
N GLU A 33 5.11 0.73 -1.29
CA GLU A 33 6.39 1.20 -0.76
C GLU A 33 6.25 2.64 -0.26
N ASN A 34 6.44 2.87 1.02
CA ASN A 34 6.42 4.19 1.64
C ASN A 34 7.85 4.71 1.84
N MET A 35 8.03 6.02 1.88
CA MET A 35 9.33 6.67 2.09
C MET A 35 10.37 6.24 1.04
N SER A 36 9.94 6.07 -0.22
CA SER A 36 10.77 5.52 -1.30
C SER A 36 11.81 6.49 -1.81
N LEU A 37 11.49 7.78 -1.85
CA LEU A 37 12.33 8.84 -2.40
C LEU A 37 12.10 10.13 -1.61
N HIS A 38 13.19 10.81 -1.26
CA HIS A 38 13.16 12.19 -0.75
C HIS A 38 13.63 13.16 -1.82
N VAL A 39 12.88 14.23 -2.01
CA VAL A 39 13.27 15.35 -2.88
C VAL A 39 13.53 16.56 -1.99
N CYS A 40 14.78 17.06 -2.02
CA CYS A 40 15.17 18.23 -1.24
C CYS A 40 14.38 19.46 -1.69
N SER A 41 13.67 20.10 -0.75
CA SER A 41 12.84 21.28 -1.03
C SER A 41 13.63 22.52 -1.42
N GLN A 42 14.97 22.55 -1.17
CA GLN A 42 15.82 23.70 -1.48
C GLN A 42 16.52 23.58 -2.84
N CYS A 43 16.99 22.39 -3.21
CA CYS A 43 17.78 22.20 -4.42
C CYS A 43 17.23 21.16 -5.40
N GLY A 44 16.15 20.46 -5.05
CA GLY A 44 15.55 19.43 -5.89
C GLY A 44 16.36 18.14 -5.99
N HIS A 45 17.44 17.99 -5.21
CA HIS A 45 18.22 16.75 -5.17
C HIS A 45 17.35 15.57 -4.71
N GLU A 46 17.41 14.48 -5.47
CA GLU A 46 16.68 13.24 -5.16
C GLU A 46 17.60 12.26 -4.42
N GLU A 47 17.10 11.71 -3.31
CA GLU A 47 17.86 10.81 -2.47
C GLU A 47 16.98 9.66 -1.96
N HIS A 48 17.50 8.44 -2.06
CA HIS A 48 16.90 7.24 -1.49
C HIS A 48 17.42 7.00 -0.06
N ILE A 49 16.95 7.78 0.89
CA ILE A 49 17.42 7.76 2.31
C ILE A 49 17.33 6.35 2.91
N PHE A 50 16.29 5.60 2.59
CA PHE A 50 16.04 4.26 3.12
C PHE A 50 16.37 3.14 2.13
N GLY A 51 17.14 3.43 1.06
CA GLY A 51 17.41 2.49 -0.02
C GLY A 51 16.35 2.52 -1.12
N ALA A 52 16.54 1.72 -2.15
CA ALA A 52 15.70 1.72 -3.34
C ALA A 52 15.14 0.34 -3.66
N GLY A 53 13.88 0.29 -4.10
CA GLY A 53 13.25 -0.88 -4.71
C GLY A 53 13.00 -2.05 -3.77
N GLY A 54 13.00 -1.85 -2.45
CA GLY A 54 12.70 -2.91 -1.48
C GLY A 54 11.29 -3.46 -1.64
N GLY A 55 10.31 -2.57 -1.84
CA GLY A 55 8.92 -2.95 -2.06
C GLY A 55 8.71 -3.72 -3.36
N GLN A 56 9.41 -3.35 -4.44
CA GLN A 56 9.34 -4.09 -5.70
C GLN A 56 9.92 -5.49 -5.54
N ARG A 57 11.09 -5.63 -4.93
CA ARG A 57 11.69 -6.95 -4.66
C ARG A 57 10.76 -7.83 -3.82
N LEU A 58 10.12 -7.27 -2.82
CA LEU A 58 9.15 -8.01 -2.00
C LEU A 58 7.93 -8.43 -2.84
N ALA A 59 7.38 -7.54 -3.65
CA ALA A 59 6.25 -7.83 -4.52
C ALA A 59 6.57 -8.98 -5.49
N ASP A 60 7.75 -8.94 -6.13
CA ASP A 60 8.22 -10.00 -7.03
C ASP A 60 8.39 -11.35 -6.31
N GLN A 61 8.94 -11.34 -5.09
CA GLN A 61 9.15 -12.56 -4.29
C GLN A 61 7.84 -13.21 -3.83
N GLU A 62 6.83 -12.40 -3.53
CA GLU A 62 5.54 -12.87 -3.03
C GLU A 62 4.49 -13.03 -4.15
N GLY A 63 4.85 -12.74 -5.41
CA GLY A 63 3.96 -12.88 -6.55
C GLY A 63 2.75 -11.95 -6.53
N VAL A 64 2.91 -10.74 -5.95
CA VAL A 64 1.89 -9.70 -5.88
C VAL A 64 2.36 -8.44 -6.59
N GLU A 65 1.45 -7.47 -6.84
CA GLU A 65 1.81 -6.23 -7.51
C GLU A 65 2.42 -5.18 -6.55
N LEU A 66 3.35 -4.36 -7.06
CA LEU A 66 3.69 -3.08 -6.44
C LEU A 66 2.62 -2.06 -6.81
N LEU A 67 1.83 -1.64 -5.84
CA LEU A 67 0.71 -0.70 -6.03
C LEU A 67 1.17 0.73 -6.25
N GLY A 68 2.34 1.07 -5.71
CA GLY A 68 2.95 2.38 -5.85
C GLY A 68 4.08 2.60 -4.86
N SER A 69 4.76 3.73 -5.06
CA SER A 69 5.84 4.21 -4.20
C SER A 69 5.50 5.62 -3.75
N LEU A 70 5.43 5.83 -2.43
CA LEU A 70 5.12 7.12 -1.84
C LEU A 70 6.41 7.82 -1.42
N PRO A 71 6.54 9.13 -1.65
CA PRO A 71 7.73 9.87 -1.27
C PRO A 71 7.83 10.08 0.25
N LEU A 72 9.05 10.34 0.71
CA LEU A 72 9.32 10.90 2.03
C LEU A 72 9.27 12.43 1.91
N ASP A 73 8.19 13.04 2.38
CA ASP A 73 7.96 14.48 2.31
C ASP A 73 7.41 14.99 3.65
N LEU A 74 7.98 16.09 4.15
CA LEU A 74 7.57 16.69 5.42
C LEU A 74 6.08 17.09 5.42
N ARG A 75 5.58 17.54 4.28
CA ARG A 75 4.18 17.96 4.12
C ARG A 75 3.20 16.82 4.40
N ILE A 76 3.56 15.59 4.03
CA ILE A 76 2.70 14.40 4.30
C ILE A 76 2.46 14.30 5.81
N ARG A 77 3.52 14.40 6.63
CA ARG A 77 3.42 14.34 8.08
C ARG A 77 2.59 15.50 8.64
N GLU A 78 2.93 16.73 8.26
CA GLU A 78 2.28 17.93 8.80
C GLU A 78 0.79 17.96 8.47
N GLN A 79 0.43 17.60 7.24
CA GLN A 79 -0.95 17.57 6.79
C GLN A 79 -1.73 16.42 7.44
N ALA A 80 -1.12 15.24 7.58
CA ALA A 80 -1.75 14.11 8.27
C ALA A 80 -1.98 14.41 9.75
N ASP A 81 -0.99 14.99 10.45
CA ASP A 81 -1.06 15.34 11.87
C ASP A 81 -2.14 16.42 12.12
N SER A 82 -2.38 17.31 11.14
CA SER A 82 -3.45 18.32 11.21
C SER A 82 -4.85 17.79 10.85
N GLY A 83 -4.97 16.50 10.48
CA GLY A 83 -6.23 15.90 10.05
C GLY A 83 -6.66 16.26 8.62
N GLN A 84 -5.78 16.84 7.82
CA GLN A 84 -6.00 17.19 6.43
C GLN A 84 -5.01 16.42 5.51
N PRO A 85 -5.29 15.16 5.15
CA PRO A 85 -4.39 14.38 4.30
C PRO A 85 -4.04 15.11 3.00
N THR A 86 -2.83 14.86 2.47
CA THR A 86 -2.28 15.55 1.30
C THR A 86 -3.23 15.60 0.11
N VAL A 87 -3.98 14.53 -0.13
CA VAL A 87 -4.95 14.48 -1.24
C VAL A 87 -6.11 15.47 -1.10
N VAL A 88 -6.34 15.96 0.12
CA VAL A 88 -7.36 16.98 0.44
C VAL A 88 -6.72 18.37 0.55
N ALA A 89 -5.59 18.47 1.27
CA ALA A 89 -4.92 19.74 1.54
C ALA A 89 -4.24 20.34 0.30
N ASP A 90 -3.67 19.49 -0.57
CA ASP A 90 -2.96 19.91 -1.79
C ASP A 90 -3.21 18.90 -2.93
N PRO A 91 -4.44 18.87 -3.47
CA PRO A 91 -4.85 17.84 -4.44
C PRO A 91 -4.06 17.87 -5.75
N GLU A 92 -3.50 19.01 -6.14
CA GLU A 92 -2.76 19.16 -7.39
C GLU A 92 -1.26 18.84 -7.26
N SER A 93 -0.78 18.56 -6.05
CA SER A 93 0.63 18.23 -5.83
C SER A 93 1.02 16.89 -6.45
N SER A 94 2.31 16.77 -6.76
CA SER A 94 2.92 15.49 -7.17
C SER A 94 2.74 14.42 -6.10
N VAL A 95 2.84 14.80 -4.82
CA VAL A 95 2.61 13.89 -3.69
C VAL A 95 1.19 13.32 -3.72
N ALA A 96 0.17 14.17 -3.87
CA ALA A 96 -1.22 13.72 -3.99
C ALA A 96 -1.44 12.79 -5.20
N SER A 97 -0.71 13.01 -6.30
CA SER A 97 -0.81 12.15 -7.47
C SER A 97 -0.33 10.72 -7.21
N HIS A 98 0.74 10.52 -6.42
CA HIS A 98 1.22 9.19 -6.02
C HIS A 98 0.16 8.42 -5.21
N TYR A 99 -0.49 9.09 -4.26
CA TYR A 99 -1.59 8.49 -3.49
C TYR A 99 -2.77 8.10 -4.37
N ARG A 100 -3.18 8.98 -5.30
CA ARG A 100 -4.28 8.68 -6.23
C ARG A 100 -3.97 7.52 -7.15
N GLU A 101 -2.74 7.43 -7.63
CA GLU A 101 -2.32 6.31 -8.50
C GLU A 101 -2.34 4.99 -7.74
N ALA A 102 -1.78 4.95 -6.53
CA ALA A 102 -1.83 3.77 -5.66
C ALA A 102 -3.29 3.33 -5.38
N ALA A 103 -4.17 4.29 -5.11
CA ALA A 103 -5.60 4.03 -4.89
C ALA A 103 -6.28 3.47 -6.15
N ARG A 104 -6.00 4.02 -7.34
CA ARG A 104 -6.55 3.52 -8.61
C ARG A 104 -6.10 2.10 -8.91
N ARG A 105 -4.81 1.79 -8.72
CA ARG A 105 -4.29 0.42 -8.90
C ARG A 105 -4.94 -0.55 -7.92
N THR A 106 -5.05 -0.16 -6.66
CA THR A 106 -5.73 -0.97 -5.63
C THR A 106 -7.17 -1.26 -6.02
N ALA A 107 -7.93 -0.24 -6.45
CA ALA A 107 -9.31 -0.40 -6.89
C ALA A 107 -9.43 -1.29 -8.13
N ALA A 108 -8.51 -1.15 -9.10
CA ALA A 108 -8.49 -1.97 -10.30
C ALA A 108 -8.22 -3.45 -9.99
N LEU A 109 -7.32 -3.75 -9.05
CA LEU A 109 -7.04 -5.13 -8.62
C LEU A 109 -8.22 -5.71 -7.84
N LEU A 110 -8.81 -4.91 -6.95
CA LEU A 110 -9.98 -5.34 -6.18
C LEU A 110 -11.16 -5.68 -7.10
N SER A 111 -11.39 -4.90 -8.16
CA SER A 111 -12.49 -5.14 -9.11
C SER A 111 -12.32 -6.42 -9.94
N ARG A 112 -11.11 -6.95 -10.03
CA ARG A 112 -10.80 -8.21 -10.73
C ARG A 112 -10.92 -9.44 -9.83
N GLN A 113 -11.06 -9.25 -8.51
CA GLN A 113 -11.27 -10.37 -7.61
C GLN A 113 -12.69 -10.89 -7.79
N ASP A 114 -12.84 -12.21 -7.96
CA ASP A 114 -14.15 -12.85 -8.08
C ASP A 114 -14.98 -12.62 -6.81
N PRO A 115 -16.21 -12.09 -6.93
CA PRO A 115 -17.11 -11.94 -5.78
C PRO A 115 -17.50 -13.27 -5.12
N ALA A 116 -17.26 -14.39 -5.81
CA ALA A 116 -17.60 -15.73 -5.35
C ALA A 116 -16.90 -16.18 -4.05
N GLY A 117 -15.83 -15.47 -3.64
CA GLY A 117 -15.17 -15.68 -2.35
C GLY A 117 -15.79 -14.92 -1.17
N ALA A 118 -16.62 -13.91 -1.43
CA ALA A 118 -17.03 -12.92 -0.42
C ALA A 118 -18.43 -13.16 0.17
N SER A 119 -19.19 -14.15 -0.29
CA SER A 119 -20.58 -14.31 0.21
C SER A 119 -21.03 -15.78 0.22
N ARG A 120 -20.43 -16.57 1.09
CA ARG A 120 -21.17 -17.68 1.68
C ARG A 120 -21.73 -17.17 3.00
N PHE A 121 -22.88 -16.52 2.95
CA PHE A 121 -23.72 -16.47 4.13
C PHE A 121 -23.97 -17.92 4.56
N PRO A 122 -23.77 -18.27 5.84
CA PRO A 122 -24.15 -19.59 6.31
C PRO A 122 -25.63 -19.80 5.99
N ASN A 123 -25.96 -20.92 5.35
CA ASN A 123 -27.35 -21.31 5.15
C ASN A 123 -27.97 -21.42 6.54
N ILE A 124 -28.88 -20.51 6.87
CA ILE A 124 -29.71 -20.61 8.05
C ILE A 124 -30.78 -21.66 7.70
N VAL A 125 -30.62 -22.86 8.20
CA VAL A 125 -31.67 -23.88 8.16
C VAL A 125 -32.58 -23.54 9.31
N VAL A 126 -33.82 -23.15 9.02
CA VAL A 126 -34.90 -23.05 10.02
C VAL A 126 -35.55 -24.42 10.07
N ASP A 127 -35.32 -25.19 11.11
CA ASP A 127 -36.10 -26.37 11.40
C ASP A 127 -37.43 -25.91 12.03
N ASP A 128 -38.51 -26.09 11.29
CA ASP A 128 -39.87 -25.92 11.82
C ASP A 128 -40.21 -27.21 12.59
N ASP A 129 -40.28 -27.12 13.94
CA ASP A 129 -40.87 -28.13 14.80
C ASP A 129 -42.41 -28.07 14.77
#